data_f8c5dd0b37450f5b5f4b16b03f8fc6f6
#
_entry.id   f8c5dd0b37450f5b5f4b16b03f8fc6f6
#
_cell.length_a   1.000
_cell.length_b   1.000
_cell.length_c   1.000
_cell.angle_alpha   90.00
_cell.angle_beta   90.00
_cell.angle_gamma   90.00
#
_symmetry.space_group_name_H-M   'P 1'
#
loop_
_entity.id
_entity.type
_entity.pdbx_description
1 polymer ?
#
loop_
_entity_poly.entity_id
_entity_poly.type
_entity_poly.pdbx_seq_one_letter_code
_entity_poly.pdbx_strand_id
1 'polypeptide(L)'
;MASRLRASLQPVLRVGLILLLSGTAASAAEIGPSADELMQRGLSAAERGALEQAHVDWKAAAQLYDQAGQVKGHLRALFHAAYAARALGHVNQAFLQQELALQLARRIGDPQWLALTLSELGKTYVTSHQYDTATDYLSQAAE
;
A
#
# COMPACT_ATOMS: atom_id res chain seq x y z
N MET A 1 -41.47 -61.53 -16.42
CA MET A 1 -41.66 -60.22 -15.76
C MET A 1 -40.41 -59.81 -14.97
N ALA A 2 -39.30 -59.57 -15.61
CA ALA A 2 -38.06 -59.17 -14.92
C ALA A 2 -37.11 -58.35 -15.84
N SER A 3 -37.62 -57.31 -16.52
CA SER A 3 -36.81 -56.52 -17.44
C SER A 3 -37.13 -55.03 -17.46
N ARG A 4 -37.71 -54.45 -16.39
CA ARG A 4 -38.06 -53.04 -16.36
C ARG A 4 -37.45 -52.22 -15.18
N LEU A 5 -36.43 -52.74 -14.51
CA LEU A 5 -35.87 -52.04 -13.35
C LEU A 5 -34.37 -51.67 -13.50
N ARG A 6 -33.84 -51.49 -14.74
CA ARG A 6 -32.43 -51.13 -14.96
C ARG A 6 -32.22 -49.80 -15.68
N ALA A 7 -33.22 -48.97 -15.82
CA ALA A 7 -33.07 -47.72 -16.64
C ALA A 7 -33.20 -46.40 -15.85
N SER A 8 -33.12 -46.39 -14.50
CA SER A 8 -33.38 -45.16 -13.76
C SER A 8 -32.30 -44.67 -12.79
N LEU A 9 -31.10 -45.26 -12.84
CA LEU A 9 -30.05 -44.91 -11.86
C LEU A 9 -28.79 -44.29 -12.50
N GLN A 10 -28.83 -43.87 -13.77
CA GLN A 10 -27.62 -43.36 -14.40
C GLN A 10 -27.50 -41.83 -14.61
N PRO A 11 -28.45 -40.95 -14.34
CA PRO A 11 -28.22 -39.52 -14.54
C PRO A 11 -27.64 -38.80 -13.30
N VAL A 12 -27.65 -39.40 -12.11
CA VAL A 12 -27.27 -38.70 -10.88
C VAL A 12 -25.75 -38.68 -10.64
N LEU A 13 -24.99 -39.58 -11.26
CA LEU A 13 -23.53 -39.67 -11.09
C LEU A 13 -22.73 -38.81 -12.05
N ARG A 14 -23.36 -38.15 -13.03
CA ARG A 14 -22.68 -37.25 -13.99
C ARG A 14 -22.70 -35.78 -13.63
N VAL A 15 -23.53 -35.37 -12.67
CA VAL A 15 -23.63 -33.95 -12.25
C VAL A 15 -22.62 -33.62 -11.12
N GLY A 16 -22.21 -34.63 -10.36
CA GLY A 16 -21.28 -34.42 -9.24
C GLY A 16 -19.80 -34.23 -9.62
N LEU A 17 -19.41 -34.55 -10.87
CA LEU A 17 -17.99 -34.48 -11.25
C LEU A 17 -17.62 -33.23 -12.04
N ILE A 18 -18.59 -32.40 -12.43
CA ILE A 18 -18.34 -31.16 -13.21
C ILE A 18 -18.15 -29.95 -12.28
N LEU A 19 -18.55 -30.01 -11.02
CA LEU A 19 -18.44 -28.91 -10.06
C LEU A 19 -17.11 -28.84 -9.30
N LEU A 20 -16.21 -29.82 -9.47
CA LEU A 20 -14.91 -29.83 -8.79
C LEU A 20 -13.74 -29.37 -9.68
N LEU A 21 -13.97 -29.08 -10.96
CA LEU A 21 -12.91 -28.64 -11.88
C LEU A 21 -13.00 -27.15 -12.29
N SER A 22 -14.03 -26.43 -11.84
CA SER A 22 -14.17 -25.00 -12.12
C SER A 22 -13.68 -24.08 -10.99
N GLY A 23 -13.19 -24.66 -9.89
CA GLY A 23 -12.73 -23.89 -8.71
C GLY A 23 -11.27 -23.48 -8.70
N THR A 24 -10.43 -23.94 -9.63
CA THR A 24 -8.98 -23.71 -9.55
C THR A 24 -8.39 -22.86 -10.68
N ALA A 25 -9.17 -22.47 -11.67
CA ALA A 25 -8.67 -21.62 -12.78
C ALA A 25 -8.99 -20.13 -12.62
N ALA A 26 -9.82 -19.73 -11.68
CA ALA A 26 -10.20 -18.33 -11.48
C ALA A 26 -9.28 -17.55 -10.53
N SER A 27 -8.34 -18.23 -9.84
CA SER A 27 -7.50 -17.61 -8.81
C SER A 27 -6.16 -17.05 -9.33
N ALA A 28 -5.77 -17.32 -10.57
CA ALA A 28 -4.46 -16.89 -11.09
C ALA A 28 -4.51 -15.64 -11.98
N ALA A 29 -5.72 -15.12 -12.32
CA ALA A 29 -5.86 -14.08 -13.33
C ALA A 29 -6.12 -12.66 -12.77
N GLU A 30 -6.23 -12.48 -11.45
CA GLU A 30 -6.50 -11.17 -10.82
C GLU A 30 -5.50 -10.81 -9.69
N ILE A 31 -4.29 -11.33 -9.74
CA ILE A 31 -3.26 -10.86 -8.82
C ILE A 31 -2.62 -9.63 -9.45
N GLY A 32 -3.13 -8.45 -9.09
CA GLY A 32 -2.48 -7.18 -9.38
C GLY A 32 -1.06 -7.15 -8.77
N PRO A 33 -0.29 -6.10 -9.02
CA PRO A 33 1.06 -5.98 -8.48
C PRO A 33 1.03 -6.03 -6.95
N SER A 34 2.02 -6.71 -6.37
CA SER A 34 2.22 -6.76 -4.91
C SER A 34 2.65 -5.39 -4.37
N ALA A 35 2.55 -5.21 -3.05
CA ALA A 35 3.02 -3.98 -2.41
C ALA A 35 4.51 -3.73 -2.68
N ASP A 36 5.34 -4.77 -2.67
CA ASP A 36 6.78 -4.66 -2.94
C ASP A 36 7.05 -4.29 -4.41
N GLU A 37 6.32 -4.85 -5.37
CA GLU A 37 6.41 -4.47 -6.78
C GLU A 37 6.01 -3.01 -7.00
N LEU A 38 4.96 -2.54 -6.36
CA LEU A 38 4.55 -1.13 -6.41
C LEU A 38 5.59 -0.20 -5.78
N MET A 39 6.22 -0.61 -4.67
CA MET A 39 7.33 0.13 -4.09
C MET A 39 8.50 0.29 -5.08
N GLN A 40 8.89 -0.78 -5.76
CA GLN A 40 9.97 -0.74 -6.75
C GLN A 40 9.62 0.07 -7.98
N ARG A 41 8.39 -0.05 -8.48
CA ARG A 41 7.89 0.77 -9.59
C ARG A 41 7.91 2.26 -9.25
N GLY A 42 7.46 2.61 -8.03
CA GLY A 42 7.50 3.98 -7.54
C GLY A 42 8.92 4.54 -7.46
N LEU A 43 9.88 3.76 -6.94
CA LEU A 43 11.29 4.15 -6.91
C LEU A 43 11.83 4.39 -8.33
N SER A 44 11.61 3.45 -9.24
CA SER A 44 12.05 3.61 -10.63
C SER A 44 11.37 4.78 -11.35
N ALA A 45 10.11 5.07 -11.03
CA ALA A 45 9.41 6.24 -11.56
C ALA A 45 10.03 7.54 -11.03
N ALA A 46 10.32 7.62 -9.73
CA ALA A 46 10.96 8.78 -9.11
C ALA A 46 12.36 9.05 -9.68
N GLU A 47 13.16 8.00 -9.91
CA GLU A 47 14.50 8.11 -10.55
C GLU A 47 14.43 8.72 -11.96
N ARG A 48 13.33 8.49 -12.68
CA ARG A 48 13.08 9.10 -13.99
C ARG A 48 12.39 10.47 -13.93
N GLY A 49 12.14 10.98 -12.73
CA GLY A 49 11.42 12.23 -12.51
C GLY A 49 9.88 12.14 -12.71
N ALA A 50 9.33 10.94 -12.87
CA ALA A 50 7.89 10.71 -13.01
C ALA A 50 7.22 10.66 -11.62
N LEU A 51 7.20 11.80 -10.92
CA LEU A 51 6.74 11.89 -9.53
C LEU A 51 5.26 11.58 -9.34
N GLU A 52 4.39 11.91 -10.31
CA GLU A 52 2.97 11.55 -10.28
C GLU A 52 2.78 10.03 -10.25
N GLN A 53 3.51 9.31 -11.12
CA GLN A 53 3.47 7.85 -11.15
C GLN A 53 4.03 7.24 -9.86
N ALA A 54 5.15 7.78 -9.37
CA ALA A 54 5.73 7.36 -8.10
C ALA A 54 4.74 7.53 -6.94
N HIS A 55 4.07 8.67 -6.87
CA HIS A 55 3.05 8.95 -5.85
C HIS A 55 1.89 7.96 -5.91
N VAL A 56 1.37 7.65 -7.11
CA VAL A 56 0.29 6.69 -7.31
C VAL A 56 0.72 5.29 -6.85
N ASP A 57 1.89 4.83 -7.28
CA ASP A 57 2.40 3.50 -6.95
C ASP A 57 2.66 3.35 -5.43
N TRP A 58 3.28 4.35 -4.79
CA TRP A 58 3.53 4.32 -3.35
C TRP A 58 2.26 4.41 -2.50
N LYS A 59 1.24 5.17 -2.94
CA LYS A 59 -0.07 5.15 -2.29
C LYS A 59 -0.73 3.77 -2.37
N ALA A 60 -0.70 3.15 -3.52
CA ALA A 60 -1.25 1.81 -3.70
C ALA A 60 -0.48 0.78 -2.85
N ALA A 61 0.86 0.87 -2.80
CA ALA A 61 1.67 0.05 -1.91
C ALA A 61 1.30 0.23 -0.43
N ALA A 62 1.11 1.48 0.01
CA ALA A 62 0.70 1.79 1.38
C ALA A 62 -0.61 1.10 1.75
N GLN A 63 -1.61 1.13 0.87
CA GLN A 63 -2.89 0.47 1.08
C GLN A 63 -2.76 -1.06 1.20
N LEU A 64 -1.94 -1.68 0.34
CA LEU A 64 -1.71 -3.13 0.39
C LEU A 64 -0.95 -3.55 1.65
N TYR A 65 0.06 -2.78 2.08
CA TYR A 65 0.77 -3.05 3.34
C TYR A 65 -0.14 -2.90 4.56
N ASP A 66 -1.02 -1.89 4.56
CA ASP A 66 -2.00 -1.69 5.64
C ASP A 66 -2.97 -2.87 5.72
N GLN A 67 -3.56 -3.28 4.60
CA GLN A 67 -4.44 -4.45 4.52
C GLN A 67 -3.77 -5.74 4.98
N ALA A 68 -2.48 -5.88 4.72
CA ALA A 68 -1.67 -7.03 5.15
C ALA A 68 -1.16 -6.93 6.59
N GLY A 69 -1.42 -5.83 7.31
CA GLY A 69 -0.90 -5.57 8.65
C GLY A 69 0.62 -5.38 8.72
N GLN A 70 1.25 -5.07 7.59
CA GLN A 70 2.71 -4.90 7.48
C GLN A 70 3.11 -3.46 7.83
N VAL A 71 3.17 -3.15 9.12
CA VAL A 71 3.32 -1.78 9.65
C VAL A 71 4.56 -1.06 9.13
N LYS A 72 5.71 -1.74 9.05
CA LYS A 72 6.96 -1.13 8.53
C LYS A 72 6.88 -0.84 7.03
N GLY A 73 6.26 -1.73 6.26
CA GLY A 73 6.01 -1.51 4.83
C GLY A 73 5.06 -0.33 4.61
N HIS A 74 3.99 -0.26 5.38
CA HIS A 74 3.01 0.85 5.35
C HIS A 74 3.68 2.19 5.65
N LEU A 75 4.47 2.28 6.74
CA LEU A 75 5.24 3.49 7.08
C LEU A 75 6.15 3.93 5.93
N ARG A 76 6.95 3.01 5.38
CA ARG A 76 7.87 3.29 4.28
C ARG A 76 7.14 3.80 3.04
N ALA A 77 6.04 3.17 2.68
CA ALA A 77 5.26 3.57 1.51
C ALA A 77 4.62 4.96 1.69
N LEU A 78 4.06 5.26 2.87
CA LEU A 78 3.52 6.58 3.20
C LEU A 78 4.61 7.66 3.18
N PHE A 79 5.80 7.38 3.71
CA PHE A 79 6.93 8.29 3.69
C PHE A 79 7.30 8.71 2.26
N HIS A 80 7.42 7.76 1.35
CA HIS A 80 7.73 8.04 -0.05
C HIS A 80 6.57 8.73 -0.78
N ALA A 81 5.33 8.31 -0.52
CA ALA A 81 4.15 8.95 -1.11
C ALA A 81 4.04 10.43 -0.68
N ALA A 82 4.28 10.72 0.60
CA ALA A 82 4.28 12.07 1.13
C ALA A 82 5.38 12.94 0.53
N TYR A 83 6.58 12.40 0.35
CA TYR A 83 7.67 13.06 -0.34
C TYR A 83 7.24 13.47 -1.77
N ALA A 84 6.70 12.55 -2.55
CA ALA A 84 6.25 12.84 -3.90
C ALA A 84 5.11 13.87 -3.91
N ALA A 85 4.13 13.75 -3.01
CA ALA A 85 3.03 14.71 -2.89
C ALA A 85 3.54 16.13 -2.61
N ARG A 86 4.49 16.29 -1.69
CA ARG A 86 5.10 17.58 -1.39
C ARG A 86 5.86 18.13 -2.60
N ALA A 87 6.65 17.31 -3.29
CA ALA A 87 7.40 17.71 -4.47
C ALA A 87 6.49 18.14 -5.65
N LEU A 88 5.29 17.57 -5.73
CA LEU A 88 4.25 17.94 -6.70
C LEU A 88 3.41 19.16 -6.27
N GLY A 89 3.65 19.72 -5.08
CA GLY A 89 2.85 20.80 -4.53
C GLY A 89 1.50 20.38 -3.93
N HIS A 90 1.25 19.08 -3.79
CA HIS A 90 0.04 18.54 -3.16
C HIS A 90 0.17 18.55 -1.62
N VAL A 91 0.35 19.74 -1.05
CA VAL A 91 0.73 19.95 0.36
C VAL A 91 -0.25 19.28 1.33
N ASN A 92 -1.56 19.38 1.11
CA ASN A 92 -2.55 18.75 1.98
C ASN A 92 -2.44 17.23 1.99
N GLN A 93 -2.16 16.62 0.84
CA GLN A 93 -1.95 15.16 0.76
C GLN A 93 -0.65 14.76 1.46
N ALA A 94 0.41 15.56 1.30
CA ALA A 94 1.67 15.32 2.00
C ALA A 94 1.45 15.34 3.52
N PHE A 95 0.75 16.32 4.06
CA PHE A 95 0.42 16.38 5.49
C PHE A 95 -0.32 15.15 5.97
N LEU A 96 -1.41 14.75 5.31
CA LEU A 96 -2.19 13.58 5.71
C LEU A 96 -1.35 12.30 5.76
N GLN A 97 -0.50 12.09 4.75
CA GLN A 97 0.38 10.92 4.67
C GLN A 97 1.48 10.97 5.74
N GLN A 98 2.05 12.14 6.00
CA GLN A 98 3.08 12.33 7.02
C GLN A 98 2.56 12.17 8.44
N GLU A 99 1.37 12.69 8.74
CA GLU A 99 0.74 12.50 10.05
C GLU A 99 0.50 11.02 10.34
N LEU A 100 0.00 10.26 9.36
CA LEU A 100 -0.18 8.82 9.50
C LEU A 100 1.18 8.12 9.64
N ALA A 101 2.18 8.50 8.85
CA ALA A 101 3.53 7.97 8.96
C ALA A 101 4.14 8.25 10.35
N LEU A 102 3.93 9.44 10.91
CA LEU A 102 4.41 9.80 12.24
C LEU A 102 3.76 8.95 13.33
N GLN A 103 2.44 8.69 13.25
CA GLN A 103 1.76 7.78 14.17
C GLN A 103 2.34 6.36 14.10
N LEU A 104 2.61 5.86 12.89
CA LEU A 104 3.22 4.55 12.72
C LEU A 104 4.67 4.50 13.23
N ALA A 105 5.47 5.54 12.97
CA ALA A 105 6.85 5.64 13.46
C ALA A 105 6.91 5.62 14.99
N ARG A 106 6.03 6.37 15.65
CA ARG A 106 5.90 6.35 17.13
C ARG A 106 5.50 4.97 17.64
N ARG A 107 4.56 4.31 16.99
CA ARG A 107 4.10 2.96 17.38
C ARG A 107 5.19 1.91 17.22
N ILE A 108 6.01 2.00 16.16
CA ILE A 108 7.15 1.09 15.93
C ILE A 108 8.25 1.35 16.96
N GLY A 109 8.44 2.60 17.40
CA GLY A 109 9.47 2.99 18.34
C GLY A 109 10.88 2.99 17.74
N ASP A 110 11.02 3.05 16.42
CA ASP A 110 12.31 3.15 15.73
C ASP A 110 12.72 4.62 15.64
N PRO A 111 13.80 5.04 16.33
CA PRO A 111 14.20 6.44 16.39
C PRO A 111 14.62 7.00 15.02
N GLN A 112 15.17 6.17 14.14
CA GLN A 112 15.56 6.59 12.80
C GLN A 112 14.34 6.96 11.96
N TRP A 113 13.30 6.12 11.95
CA TRP A 113 12.06 6.42 11.24
C TRP A 113 11.32 7.60 11.84
N LEU A 114 11.36 7.75 13.16
CA LEU A 114 10.77 8.89 13.85
C LEU A 114 11.45 10.20 13.40
N ALA A 115 12.77 10.27 13.45
CA ALA A 115 13.53 11.44 13.03
C ALA A 115 13.32 11.78 11.55
N LEU A 116 13.34 10.78 10.65
CA LEU A 116 13.07 10.98 9.22
C LEU A 116 11.67 11.56 8.97
N THR A 117 10.66 11.01 9.65
CA THR A 117 9.27 11.45 9.46
C THR A 117 9.06 12.86 10.00
N LEU A 118 9.61 13.18 11.18
CA LEU A 118 9.57 14.53 11.75
C LEU A 118 10.28 15.54 10.83
N SER A 119 11.42 15.17 10.27
CA SER A 119 12.18 16.02 9.34
C SER A 119 11.36 16.32 8.06
N GLU A 120 10.73 15.30 7.46
CA GLU A 120 9.91 15.51 6.27
C GLU A 120 8.65 16.35 6.57
N LEU A 121 8.03 16.16 7.73
CA LEU A 121 6.90 16.97 8.17
C LEU A 121 7.32 18.44 8.36
N GLY A 122 8.46 18.69 8.99
CA GLY A 122 9.03 20.04 9.12
C GLY A 122 9.27 20.70 7.76
N LYS A 123 9.83 19.98 6.79
CA LYS A 123 10.01 20.48 5.41
C LYS A 123 8.68 20.84 4.73
N THR A 124 7.62 20.08 5.00
CA THR A 124 6.29 20.39 4.46
C THR A 124 5.72 21.66 5.10
N TYR A 125 5.95 21.88 6.38
CA TYR A 125 5.60 23.14 7.04
C TYR A 125 6.39 24.34 6.48
N VAL A 126 7.67 24.16 6.16
CA VAL A 126 8.45 25.20 5.42
C VAL A 126 7.79 25.51 4.07
N THR A 127 7.39 24.48 3.32
CA THR A 127 6.73 24.67 2.01
C THR A 127 5.41 25.43 2.12
N SER A 128 4.70 25.27 3.23
CA SER A 128 3.45 25.99 3.53
C SER A 128 3.65 27.33 4.27
N HIS A 129 4.87 27.81 4.38
CA HIS A 129 5.26 29.07 5.07
C HIS A 129 4.92 29.12 6.56
N GLN A 130 4.78 27.96 7.23
CA GLN A 130 4.54 27.83 8.67
C GLN A 130 5.86 27.59 9.39
N TYR A 131 6.71 28.59 9.45
CA TYR A 131 8.11 28.46 9.88
C TYR A 131 8.30 28.12 11.36
N ASP A 132 7.45 28.65 12.24
CA ASP A 132 7.52 28.34 13.67
C ASP A 132 7.25 26.84 13.92
N THR A 133 6.16 26.33 13.35
CA THR A 133 5.82 24.90 13.41
C THR A 133 6.90 24.04 12.77
N ALA A 134 7.45 24.48 11.63
CA ALA A 134 8.55 23.77 10.96
C ALA A 134 9.77 23.65 11.88
N THR A 135 10.14 24.73 12.58
CA THR A 135 11.27 24.72 13.51
C THR A 135 11.06 23.72 14.64
N ASP A 136 9.84 23.66 15.20
CA ASP A 136 9.51 22.69 16.26
C ASP A 136 9.72 21.23 15.79
N TYR A 137 9.19 20.88 14.60
CA TYR A 137 9.35 19.54 14.05
C TYR A 137 10.82 19.20 13.71
N LEU A 138 11.55 20.15 13.12
CA LEU A 138 12.94 19.96 12.77
C LEU A 138 13.85 19.82 14.02
N SER A 139 13.53 20.55 15.09
CA SER A 139 14.24 20.42 16.36
C SER A 139 14.01 19.04 16.97
N GLN A 140 12.77 18.55 17.01
CA GLN A 140 12.46 17.20 17.48
C GLN A 140 13.13 16.09 16.64
N ALA A 141 13.35 16.31 15.35
CA ALA A 141 14.04 15.37 14.49
C ALA A 141 15.56 15.27 14.78
N ALA A 142 16.13 16.29 15.44
CA ALA A 142 17.56 16.37 15.76
C ALA A 142 17.93 15.79 17.13
N GLU A 143 16.92 15.47 17.96
CA GLU A 143 17.10 14.84 19.29
C GLU A 143 17.24 13.32 19.19
#